data_3cc0ec7371f3adf1bd93ae5f5b26081f
#
_entry.id   3cc0ec7371f3adf1bd93ae5f5b26081f
#
_cell.length_a   1.000
_cell.length_b   1.000
_cell.length_c   1.000
_cell.angle_alpha   90.00
_cell.angle_beta   90.00
_cell.angle_gamma   90.00
#
_symmetry.space_group_name_H-M   'P 1'
#
loop_
_entity.id
_entity.type
_entity.pdbx_description
1 polymer ?
#
loop_
_entity_poly.entity_id
_entity_poly.type
_entity_poly.pdbx_seq_one_letter_code
_entity_poly.pdbx_strand_id
1 'polypeptide(L)'
;LHTIGAAQTIDRIIDVCPAGAQNQIRGQLAAVLRGVITQQLLPLAVGKGRCAATEILVGTDAVANLIREGKCYQIPSILQSGAALGMHSLNADLARLVSTGRITREVAERCATNKSDLKNYL
;
A
#
# COMPACT_ATOMS: atom_id res chain seq x y z
N LEU A 1 12.48 4.95 -3.72
CA LEU A 1 11.33 5.55 -3.04
C LEU A 1 11.18 4.97 -1.63
N HIS A 2 11.01 5.86 -0.64
CA HIS A 2 10.84 5.47 0.76
C HIS A 2 9.41 5.79 1.23
N THR A 3 8.43 5.38 0.45
CA THR A 3 7.02 5.62 0.74
C THR A 3 6.37 4.40 1.39
N ILE A 4 5.34 4.63 2.20
CA ILE A 4 4.72 3.59 3.04
C ILE A 4 3.49 2.97 2.38
N GLY A 5 2.96 3.48 1.33
CA GLY A 5 1.75 2.94 0.70
C GLY A 5 1.76 3.11 -0.80
N ALA A 6 0.93 2.34 -1.47
CA ALA A 6 0.84 2.37 -2.93
C ALA A 6 0.35 3.73 -3.43
N ALA A 7 -0.69 4.30 -2.82
CA ALA A 7 -1.20 5.61 -3.19
C ALA A 7 -0.14 6.70 -3.02
N GLN A 8 0.57 6.68 -1.89
CA GLN A 8 1.65 7.64 -1.63
C GLN A 8 2.81 7.50 -2.60
N THR A 9 3.12 6.27 -2.99
CA THR A 9 4.18 5.99 -3.98
C THR A 9 3.85 6.64 -5.32
N ILE A 10 2.63 6.47 -5.79
CA ILE A 10 2.17 7.05 -7.05
C ILE A 10 2.19 8.57 -6.98
N ASP A 11 1.66 9.15 -5.93
CA ASP A 11 1.64 10.59 -5.72
C ASP A 11 3.07 11.15 -5.67
N ARG A 12 3.99 10.46 -5.03
CA ARG A 12 5.39 10.88 -4.95
C ARG A 12 6.04 10.92 -6.33
N ILE A 13 5.80 9.92 -7.17
CA ILE A 13 6.33 9.89 -8.54
C ILE A 13 5.83 11.11 -9.32
N ILE A 14 4.56 11.44 -9.19
CA ILE A 14 3.96 12.57 -9.89
C ILE A 14 4.47 13.90 -9.34
N ASP A 15 4.58 14.02 -8.02
CA ASP A 15 4.99 15.28 -7.36
C ASP A 15 6.42 15.71 -7.68
N VAL A 16 7.31 14.78 -8.01
CA VAL A 16 8.70 15.12 -8.40
C VAL A 16 8.79 15.66 -9.82
N CYS A 17 7.71 15.58 -10.61
CA CYS A 17 7.66 16.10 -11.96
C CYS A 17 7.25 17.57 -11.96
N PRO A 18 7.72 18.39 -12.96
CA PRO A 18 7.27 19.77 -13.09
C PRO A 18 5.74 19.86 -13.20
N ALA A 19 5.17 20.90 -12.60
CA ALA A 19 3.71 21.06 -12.53
C ALA A 19 3.05 21.01 -13.90
N GLY A 20 3.67 21.56 -14.94
CA GLY A 20 3.11 21.55 -16.31
C GLY A 20 3.14 20.19 -16.98
N ALA A 21 3.92 19.21 -16.46
CA ALA A 21 4.03 17.87 -17.01
C ALA A 21 3.24 16.83 -16.22
N GLN A 22 2.66 17.19 -15.08
CA GLN A 22 2.07 16.19 -14.16
C GLN A 22 0.87 15.46 -14.78
N ASN A 23 0.00 16.14 -15.50
CA ASN A 23 -1.15 15.49 -16.14
C ASN A 23 -0.71 14.48 -17.21
N GLN A 24 0.31 14.81 -17.98
CA GLN A 24 0.87 13.89 -18.97
C GLN A 24 1.48 12.67 -18.29
N ILE A 25 2.21 12.86 -17.21
CA ILE A 25 2.82 11.77 -16.44
C ILE A 25 1.75 10.87 -15.82
N ARG A 26 0.66 11.44 -15.30
CA ARG A 26 -0.47 10.64 -14.80
C ARG A 26 -1.03 9.72 -15.88
N GLY A 27 -1.24 10.24 -17.09
CA GLY A 27 -1.74 9.45 -18.20
C GLY A 27 -0.78 8.34 -18.61
N GLN A 28 0.51 8.63 -18.67
CA GLN A 28 1.53 7.65 -19.01
C GLN A 28 1.66 6.57 -17.92
N LEU A 29 1.69 6.97 -16.66
CA LEU A 29 1.79 6.04 -15.54
C LEU A 29 0.57 5.13 -15.47
N ALA A 30 -0.63 5.69 -15.66
CA ALA A 30 -1.86 4.92 -15.69
C ALA A 30 -1.85 3.85 -16.79
N ALA A 31 -1.25 4.15 -17.93
CA ALA A 31 -1.19 3.22 -19.07
C ALA A 31 -0.19 2.08 -18.87
N VAL A 32 0.89 2.31 -18.11
CA VAL A 32 2.00 1.35 -18.03
C VAL A 32 2.15 0.66 -16.67
N LEU A 33 1.54 1.21 -15.61
CA LEU A 33 1.71 0.66 -14.27
C LEU A 33 1.07 -0.72 -14.16
N ARG A 34 1.85 -1.71 -13.72
CA ARG A 34 1.39 -3.09 -13.55
C ARG A 34 1.15 -3.44 -12.09
N GLY A 35 1.89 -2.84 -11.20
CA GLY A 35 1.72 -3.07 -9.77
C GLY A 35 2.63 -2.20 -8.94
N VAL A 36 2.28 -2.09 -7.67
CA VAL A 36 3.10 -1.42 -6.66
C VAL A 36 3.19 -2.35 -5.45
N ILE A 37 4.40 -2.64 -5.02
CA ILE A 37 4.63 -3.40 -3.81
C ILE A 37 5.43 -2.51 -2.86
N THR A 38 4.86 -2.22 -1.71
CA THR A 38 5.58 -1.54 -0.63
C THR A 38 5.81 -2.54 0.49
N GLN A 39 6.93 -2.39 1.20
CA GLN A 39 7.30 -3.36 2.22
C GLN A 39 7.92 -2.66 3.41
N GLN A 40 7.66 -3.23 4.59
CA GLN A 40 8.33 -2.85 5.83
C GLN A 40 8.86 -4.10 6.51
N LEU A 41 10.06 -4.01 7.08
CA LEU A 41 10.65 -5.09 7.86
C LEU A 41 10.35 -4.85 9.34
N LEU A 42 9.83 -5.87 9.99
CA LEU A 42 9.38 -5.80 11.37
C LEU A 42 10.08 -6.87 12.21
N PRO A 43 10.39 -6.57 13.49
CA PRO A 43 10.97 -7.58 14.36
C PRO A 43 9.99 -8.73 14.62
N LEU A 44 10.50 -9.93 14.66
CA LEU A 44 9.70 -11.11 14.99
C LEU A 44 9.23 -11.05 16.44
N ALA A 45 8.07 -11.63 16.73
CA ALA A 45 7.52 -11.73 18.09
C ALA A 45 8.40 -12.57 19.00
N VAL A 46 8.99 -13.64 18.46
CA VAL A 46 9.84 -14.58 19.20
C VAL A 46 11.13 -14.75 18.43
N GLY A 47 12.26 -14.72 19.16
CA GLY A 47 13.58 -14.91 18.60
C GLY A 47 14.13 -13.66 17.92
N LYS A 48 15.21 -13.87 17.16
CA LYS A 48 15.91 -12.82 16.42
C LYS A 48 15.51 -12.87 14.96
N GLY A 49 15.60 -11.73 14.31
CA GLY A 49 15.28 -11.60 12.89
C GLY A 49 14.07 -10.72 12.65
N ARG A 50 13.68 -10.64 11.39
CA ARG A 50 12.61 -9.77 10.93
C ARG A 50 11.72 -10.49 9.92
N CYS A 51 10.51 -10.02 9.76
CA CYS A 51 9.62 -10.44 8.68
C CYS A 51 9.12 -9.22 7.92
N ALA A 52 8.66 -9.44 6.70
CA ALA A 52 8.16 -8.37 5.85
C ALA A 52 6.64 -8.26 5.96
N ALA A 53 6.16 -7.04 6.14
CA ALA A 53 4.76 -6.67 5.92
C ALA A 53 4.69 -5.90 4.60
N THR A 54 3.70 -6.20 3.78
CA THR A 54 3.59 -5.64 2.45
C THR A 54 2.21 -5.02 2.20
N GLU A 55 2.20 -4.06 1.28
CA GLU A 55 0.97 -3.60 0.62
C GLU A 55 1.15 -3.87 -0.87
N ILE A 56 0.17 -4.51 -1.49
CA ILE A 56 0.23 -4.90 -2.89
C ILE A 56 -0.94 -4.30 -3.64
N LEU A 57 -0.63 -3.49 -4.65
CA LEU A 57 -1.58 -2.91 -5.59
C LEU A 57 -1.34 -3.51 -6.96
N VAL A 58 -2.41 -3.97 -7.61
CA VAL A 58 -2.36 -4.46 -8.99
C VAL A 58 -2.93 -3.38 -9.92
N GLY A 59 -2.26 -3.15 -11.05
CA GLY A 59 -2.65 -2.12 -12.01
C GLY A 59 -3.86 -2.52 -12.83
N THR A 60 -5.04 -2.46 -12.25
CA THR A 60 -6.31 -2.70 -12.93
C THR A 60 -6.79 -1.43 -13.64
N ASP A 61 -7.84 -1.56 -14.46
CA ASP A 61 -8.46 -0.40 -15.11
C ASP A 61 -9.01 0.60 -14.10
N ALA A 62 -9.58 0.12 -12.99
CA ALA A 62 -10.05 0.98 -11.91
C ALA A 62 -8.92 1.81 -11.31
N VAL A 63 -7.78 1.20 -11.05
CA VAL A 63 -6.58 1.91 -10.55
C VAL A 63 -6.08 2.91 -11.58
N ALA A 64 -6.00 2.52 -12.84
CA ALA A 64 -5.57 3.39 -13.93
C ALA A 64 -6.45 4.65 -14.02
N ASN A 65 -7.76 4.50 -13.91
CA ASN A 65 -8.68 5.62 -13.93
C ASN A 65 -8.46 6.58 -12.75
N LEU A 66 -8.23 6.06 -11.55
CA LEU A 66 -7.94 6.88 -10.38
C LEU A 66 -6.64 7.68 -10.56
N ILE A 67 -5.62 7.06 -11.15
CA ILE A 67 -4.35 7.74 -11.41
C ILE A 67 -4.56 8.89 -12.41
N ARG A 68 -5.26 8.64 -13.52
CA ARG A 68 -5.54 9.67 -14.53
C ARG A 68 -6.29 10.86 -13.95
N GLU A 69 -7.25 10.60 -13.07
CA GLU A 69 -8.10 11.63 -12.48
C GLU A 69 -7.47 12.33 -11.28
N GLY A 70 -6.28 11.90 -10.83
CA GLY A 70 -5.65 12.45 -9.65
C GLY A 70 -6.34 12.09 -8.35
N LYS A 71 -7.02 10.94 -8.31
CA LYS A 71 -7.81 10.47 -7.17
C LYS A 71 -7.18 9.29 -6.46
N CYS A 72 -5.85 9.29 -6.31
CA CYS A 72 -5.15 8.20 -5.65
C CYS A 72 -5.58 7.98 -4.19
N TYR A 73 -6.19 8.99 -3.56
CA TYR A 73 -6.75 8.87 -2.22
C TYR A 73 -7.87 7.81 -2.12
N GLN A 74 -8.44 7.38 -3.24
CA GLN A 74 -9.45 6.30 -3.30
C GLN A 74 -8.85 4.91 -3.45
N ILE A 75 -7.54 4.78 -3.65
CA ILE A 75 -6.86 3.49 -3.80
C ILE A 75 -7.06 2.58 -2.58
N PRO A 76 -7.05 3.06 -1.32
CA PRO A 76 -7.31 2.19 -0.18
C PRO A 76 -8.61 1.38 -0.27
N SER A 77 -9.67 1.96 -0.84
CA SER A 77 -10.94 1.23 -1.05
C SER A 77 -10.79 0.08 -2.05
N ILE A 78 -9.99 0.29 -3.09
CA ILE A 78 -9.70 -0.76 -4.08
C ILE A 78 -8.90 -1.89 -3.46
N LEU A 79 -7.92 -1.57 -2.61
CA LEU A 79 -7.12 -2.57 -1.92
C LEU A 79 -7.99 -3.47 -1.03
N GLN A 80 -8.97 -2.89 -0.34
CA GLN A 80 -9.88 -3.65 0.52
C GLN A 80 -10.74 -4.64 -0.25
N SER A 81 -11.14 -4.31 -1.47
CA SER A 81 -12.00 -5.16 -2.30
C SER A 81 -11.23 -6.02 -3.30
N GLY A 82 -9.91 -5.87 -3.38
CA GLY A 82 -9.10 -6.49 -4.43
C GLY A 82 -8.43 -7.81 -4.07
N ALA A 83 -8.84 -8.47 -2.99
CA ALA A 83 -8.20 -9.70 -2.51
C ALA A 83 -8.17 -10.81 -3.57
N ALA A 84 -9.22 -10.95 -4.37
CA ALA A 84 -9.29 -11.93 -5.44
C ALA A 84 -8.26 -11.71 -6.54
N LEU A 85 -7.75 -10.48 -6.68
CA LEU A 85 -6.72 -10.11 -7.65
C LEU A 85 -5.32 -10.09 -7.03
N GLY A 86 -5.17 -10.50 -5.78
CA GLY A 86 -3.90 -10.53 -5.08
C GLY A 86 -3.55 -9.22 -4.39
N MET A 87 -4.47 -8.26 -4.31
CA MET A 87 -4.25 -7.00 -3.62
C MET A 87 -4.50 -7.12 -2.12
N HIS A 88 -3.72 -6.41 -1.33
CA HIS A 88 -4.02 -6.21 0.10
C HIS A 88 -3.38 -4.90 0.59
N SER A 89 -3.97 -4.34 1.63
CA SER A 89 -3.41 -3.18 2.32
C SER A 89 -2.33 -3.60 3.32
N LEU A 90 -1.49 -2.64 3.72
CA LEU A 90 -0.50 -2.88 4.78
C LEU A 90 -1.18 -3.32 6.08
N ASN A 91 -2.28 -2.67 6.46
CA ASN A 91 -2.99 -3.00 7.69
C ASN A 91 -3.54 -4.44 7.67
N ALA A 92 -4.06 -4.89 6.54
CA ALA A 92 -4.51 -6.28 6.39
C ALA A 92 -3.35 -7.27 6.57
N ASP A 93 -2.19 -6.97 6.02
CA ASP A 93 -1.02 -7.83 6.16
C ASP A 93 -0.45 -7.82 7.58
N LEU A 94 -0.44 -6.66 8.23
CA LEU A 94 -0.06 -6.55 9.66
C LEU A 94 -0.97 -7.43 10.53
N ALA A 95 -2.28 -7.38 10.30
CA ALA A 95 -3.24 -8.19 11.03
C ALA A 95 -3.00 -9.69 10.81
N ARG A 96 -2.70 -10.09 9.58
CA ARG A 96 -2.33 -11.48 9.25
C ARG A 96 -1.09 -11.93 10.03
N LEU A 97 -0.07 -11.09 10.09
CA LEU A 97 1.17 -11.40 10.82
C LEU A 97 0.93 -11.53 12.33
N VAL A 98 0.05 -10.71 12.89
CA VAL A 98 -0.35 -10.82 14.30
C VAL A 98 -1.08 -12.13 14.55
N SER A 99 -2.06 -12.46 13.72
CA SER A 99 -2.88 -13.67 13.91
C SER A 99 -2.08 -14.97 13.72
N THR A 100 -1.02 -14.94 12.90
CA THR A 100 -0.11 -16.08 12.73
C THR A 100 1.03 -16.12 13.76
N GLY A 101 1.07 -15.15 14.69
CA GLY A 101 2.08 -15.11 15.74
C GLY A 101 3.46 -14.64 15.31
N ARG A 102 3.59 -14.09 14.09
CA ARG A 102 4.88 -13.65 13.55
C ARG A 102 5.37 -12.34 14.17
N ILE A 103 4.45 -11.43 14.46
CA ILE A 103 4.72 -10.15 15.13
C ILE A 103 3.76 -9.96 16.30
N THR A 104 4.10 -9.04 17.22
CA THR A 104 3.21 -8.67 18.30
C THR A 104 2.20 -7.63 17.82
N ARG A 105 1.06 -7.55 18.52
CA ARG A 105 0.06 -6.52 18.28
C ARG A 105 0.64 -5.11 18.42
N GLU A 106 1.53 -4.91 19.39
CA GLU A 106 2.18 -3.62 19.63
C GLU A 106 3.04 -3.18 18.44
N VAL A 107 3.78 -4.10 17.84
CA VAL A 107 4.59 -3.84 16.66
C VAL A 107 3.69 -3.46 15.49
N ALA A 108 2.59 -4.19 15.28
CA ALA A 108 1.63 -3.89 14.23
C ALA A 108 1.02 -2.50 14.40
N GLU A 109 0.63 -2.12 15.61
CA GLU A 109 0.05 -0.81 15.89
C GLU A 109 1.03 0.33 15.61
N ARG A 110 2.31 0.15 15.89
CA ARG A 110 3.34 1.16 15.60
C ARG A 110 3.54 1.38 14.10
N CYS A 111 3.35 0.35 13.30
CA CYS A 111 3.60 0.39 11.86
C CYS A 111 2.35 0.67 11.04
N ALA A 112 1.16 0.58 11.63
CA ALA A 112 -0.09 0.78 10.92
C ALA A 112 -0.22 2.20 10.38
N THR A 113 -0.70 2.31 9.15
CA THR A 113 -0.99 3.62 8.54
C THR A 113 -2.20 4.29 9.19
N ASN A 114 -3.14 3.48 9.67
CA ASN A 114 -4.31 3.95 10.41
C ASN A 114 -4.63 2.91 11.49
N LYS A 115 -4.43 3.29 12.75
CA LYS A 115 -4.62 2.37 13.89
C LYS A 115 -6.07 1.94 14.05
N SER A 116 -7.03 2.82 13.76
CA SER A 116 -8.45 2.48 13.84
C SER A 116 -8.83 1.45 12.77
N ASP A 117 -8.30 1.60 11.56
CA ASP A 117 -8.51 0.64 10.50
C ASP A 117 -7.86 -0.72 10.83
N LEU A 118 -6.67 -0.71 11.41
CA LEU A 118 -6.00 -1.95 11.85
C LEU A 118 -6.87 -2.72 12.84
N LYS A 119 -7.50 -2.05 13.79
CA LYS A 119 -8.37 -2.68 14.80
C LYS A 119 -9.53 -3.43 14.18
N ASN A 120 -10.02 -3.00 13.02
CA ASN A 120 -11.10 -3.68 12.32
C ASN A 120 -10.69 -5.05 11.80
N TYR A 121 -9.40 -5.29 11.58
CA TYR A 121 -8.86 -6.58 11.16
C TYR A 121 -8.47 -7.49 12.33
N LEU A 122 -8.23 -6.91 13.48
CA LEU A 122 -7.85 -7.64 14.71
C LEU A 122 -9.12 -8.01 15.53
#